data_549364a1ccbdb82c59b4b5b7b7b4a3f2
#
_entry.id   549364a1ccbdb82c59b4b5b7b7b4a3f2
#
_cell.length_a   1.000
_cell.length_b   1.000
_cell.length_c   1.000
_cell.angle_alpha   90.00
_cell.angle_beta   90.00
_cell.angle_gamma   90.00
#
_symmetry.space_group_name_H-M   'P 1'
#
loop_
_entity.id
_entity.type
_entity.pdbx_description
1 polymer ?
#
loop_
_entity_poly.entity_id
_entity_poly.type
_entity_poly.pdbx_seq_one_letter_code
_entity_poly.pdbx_strand_id
1 'polypeptide(L)'
;MTWRRMQENTANPFRCVINGGLSGIWMILVLGFSSSLLLSSCDTARRQPIHNGTTQPILSASPNPVPAGDLDQQLGTTQISWNTGSQAIGDLYVKVNRSSEVFLARGSVGMLNIKWIQFDSLYEFRLYAKKRSELLATLEVTRDN
;
A
#
# COMPACT_ATOMS: atom_id res chain seq x y z
N MET A 1 26.55 9.23 -35.96
CA MET A 1 25.09 9.07 -36.17
C MET A 1 24.38 9.57 -34.93
N THR A 2 23.79 10.73 -35.07
CA THR A 2 23.13 11.57 -34.08
C THR A 2 21.68 11.14 -33.91
N TRP A 3 21.20 10.85 -32.71
CA TRP A 3 19.77 10.79 -32.41
C TRP A 3 19.41 11.86 -31.39
N ARG A 4 18.59 12.77 -31.87
CA ARG A 4 18.03 13.94 -31.22
C ARG A 4 17.04 13.58 -30.13
N ARG A 5 17.07 14.45 -29.13
CA ARG A 5 16.01 14.79 -28.20
C ARG A 5 14.61 14.69 -28.82
N MET A 6 13.68 14.17 -28.05
CA MET A 6 12.29 14.65 -28.03
C MET A 6 11.89 14.89 -26.58
N GLN A 7 11.92 16.18 -26.25
CA GLN A 7 11.09 16.78 -25.22
C GLN A 7 9.78 17.14 -25.90
N GLU A 8 8.68 16.88 -25.18
CA GLU A 8 7.41 17.61 -25.28
C GLU A 8 6.51 16.96 -24.24
N ASN A 9 6.25 17.66 -23.13
CA ASN A 9 5.31 18.77 -23.07
C ASN A 9 3.86 18.27 -23.11
N THR A 10 3.24 18.10 -21.97
CA THR A 10 1.79 18.14 -21.91
C THR A 10 1.34 18.98 -20.74
N ALA A 11 0.82 20.06 -21.16
CA ALA A 11 0.16 21.13 -20.49
C ALA A 11 -0.99 20.69 -19.56
N ASN A 12 -1.08 21.44 -18.51
CA ASN A 12 -2.15 21.47 -17.54
C ASN A 12 -3.36 22.24 -18.12
N PRO A 13 -4.58 21.70 -18.14
CA PRO A 13 -5.76 22.46 -18.47
C PRO A 13 -6.76 22.53 -17.31
N PHE A 14 -6.52 23.38 -16.33
CA PHE A 14 -7.63 23.91 -15.53
C PHE A 14 -7.53 25.43 -15.46
N ARG A 15 -7.97 26.07 -16.55
CA ARG A 15 -8.34 27.47 -16.55
C ARG A 15 -9.81 27.57 -16.20
N CYS A 16 -10.08 28.09 -15.02
CA CYS A 16 -11.39 28.58 -14.65
C CYS A 16 -11.63 29.90 -15.42
N VAL A 17 -12.53 29.89 -16.38
CA VAL A 17 -12.96 31.08 -17.11
C VAL A 17 -14.14 31.69 -16.37
N ILE A 18 -13.93 32.85 -15.80
CA ILE A 18 -15.00 33.70 -15.29
C ILE A 18 -15.45 34.60 -16.43
N ASN A 19 -16.58 34.29 -17.02
CA ASN A 19 -17.23 35.20 -17.98
C ASN A 19 -18.11 36.21 -17.21
N GLY A 20 -17.61 37.41 -17.13
CA GLY A 20 -18.40 38.57 -16.78
C GLY A 20 -19.10 39.13 -18.02
N GLY A 21 -20.39 39.03 -18.05
CA GLY A 21 -21.24 39.72 -19.04
C GLY A 21 -22.04 40.80 -18.39
N LEU A 22 -21.67 42.04 -18.69
CA LEU A 22 -22.50 43.23 -18.45
C LEU A 22 -23.56 43.35 -19.56
N SER A 23 -24.81 43.48 -19.25
CA SER A 23 -25.72 44.41 -19.95
C SER A 23 -27.14 44.32 -19.39
N GLY A 24 -27.75 45.47 -19.16
CA GLY A 24 -29.21 45.59 -19.17
C GLY A 24 -29.82 46.28 -17.96
N ILE A 25 -29.80 47.61 -18.00
CA ILE A 25 -30.66 48.53 -17.23
C ILE A 25 -32.12 48.24 -17.56
N TRP A 26 -32.97 47.98 -16.57
CA TRP A 26 -34.37 48.41 -16.55
C TRP A 26 -34.87 48.56 -15.11
N MET A 27 -35.35 49.76 -14.85
CA MET A 27 -35.93 50.31 -13.64
C MET A 27 -37.35 49.79 -13.48
N ILE A 28 -37.71 49.17 -12.38
CA ILE A 28 -39.09 49.20 -11.84
C ILE A 28 -39.03 49.11 -10.31
N LEU A 29 -39.63 50.08 -9.72
CA LEU A 29 -39.81 50.38 -8.34
C LEU A 29 -41.02 49.61 -7.82
N VAL A 30 -40.91 48.69 -6.88
CA VAL A 30 -42.01 48.29 -6.01
C VAL A 30 -41.48 47.94 -4.62
N LEU A 31 -42.01 48.63 -3.66
CA LEU A 31 -41.89 48.44 -2.21
C LEU A 31 -42.34 47.02 -1.80
N GLY A 32 -41.57 46.38 -0.97
CA GLY A 32 -42.01 45.13 -0.33
C GLY A 32 -40.94 44.58 0.63
N PHE A 33 -41.15 44.84 1.90
CA PHE A 33 -40.47 44.27 3.06
C PHE A 33 -40.36 42.78 2.96
N SER A 34 -39.17 42.22 3.11
CA SER A 34 -38.91 40.98 3.84
C SER A 34 -37.42 40.72 3.96
N SER A 35 -36.94 40.92 5.16
CA SER A 35 -35.62 40.50 5.60
C SER A 35 -35.52 38.99 5.56
N SER A 36 -34.82 38.44 4.59
CA SER A 36 -34.33 37.06 4.62
C SER A 36 -32.83 37.13 4.56
N LEU A 37 -32.22 37.06 5.72
CA LEU A 37 -30.80 36.77 5.90
C LEU A 37 -30.53 35.37 5.33
N LEU A 38 -30.17 35.31 4.07
CA LEU A 38 -29.51 34.12 3.50
C LEU A 38 -28.07 34.12 4.01
N LEU A 39 -27.88 33.46 5.12
CA LEU A 39 -26.57 32.97 5.51
C LEU A 39 -26.09 32.03 4.40
N SER A 40 -25.32 32.56 3.45
CA SER A 40 -24.51 31.78 2.55
C SER A 40 -23.52 31.01 3.41
N SER A 41 -23.90 29.80 3.81
CA SER A 41 -22.95 28.82 4.30
C SER A 41 -21.99 28.52 3.15
N CYS A 42 -20.86 29.24 3.13
CA CYS A 42 -19.69 28.71 2.46
C CYS A 42 -19.38 27.35 3.12
N ASP A 43 -19.89 26.30 2.50
CA ASP A 43 -19.45 24.97 2.78
C ASP A 43 -17.96 24.96 2.42
N THR A 44 -17.14 25.28 3.42
CA THR A 44 -15.72 25.06 3.36
C THR A 44 -15.60 23.54 3.24
N ALA A 45 -15.54 23.07 2.00
CA ALA A 45 -15.23 21.67 1.70
C ALA A 45 -13.99 21.35 2.53
N ARG A 46 -14.24 20.77 3.69
CA ARG A 46 -13.24 20.24 4.60
C ARG A 46 -12.49 19.22 3.77
N ARG A 47 -11.38 19.64 3.18
CA ARG A 47 -10.43 18.72 2.59
C ARG A 47 -10.09 17.73 3.70
N GLN A 48 -10.76 16.60 3.68
CA GLN A 48 -10.30 15.49 4.51
C GLN A 48 -8.84 15.30 4.16
N PRO A 49 -7.95 15.27 5.15
CA PRO A 49 -6.60 14.87 4.87
C PRO A 49 -6.72 13.52 4.20
N ILE A 50 -6.21 13.42 2.98
CA ILE A 50 -5.98 12.14 2.34
C ILE A 50 -5.03 11.44 3.32
N HIS A 51 -5.58 10.59 4.17
CA HIS A 51 -4.80 9.60 4.85
C HIS A 51 -4.18 8.77 3.72
N ASN A 52 -2.98 9.14 3.33
CA ASN A 52 -2.07 8.22 2.70
C ASN A 52 -1.85 7.15 3.75
N GLY A 53 -2.78 6.20 3.80
CA GLY A 53 -2.75 5.10 4.73
C GLY A 53 -1.53 4.25 4.44
N THR A 54 -0.40 4.66 5.01
CA THR A 54 0.75 3.77 5.14
C THR A 54 0.28 2.68 6.10
N THR A 55 -0.29 1.63 5.55
CA THR A 55 -0.67 0.45 6.31
C THR A 55 0.64 -0.13 6.83
N GLN A 56 0.66 -0.51 8.09
CA GLN A 56 1.84 -1.13 8.68
C GLN A 56 2.21 -2.41 7.90
N PRO A 57 3.49 -2.69 7.66
CA PRO A 57 3.91 -3.93 7.01
C PRO A 57 3.43 -5.14 7.79
N ILE A 58 2.96 -6.16 7.07
CA ILE A 58 2.46 -7.41 7.65
C ILE A 58 3.25 -8.57 7.04
N LEU A 59 3.67 -9.49 7.90
CA LEU A 59 4.26 -10.77 7.52
C LEU A 59 3.69 -11.83 8.46
N SER A 60 3.06 -12.86 7.91
CA SER A 60 2.39 -13.90 8.71
C SER A 60 2.57 -15.29 8.09
N ALA A 61 2.45 -16.31 8.94
CA ALA A 61 2.45 -17.73 8.54
C ALA A 61 1.21 -18.42 9.11
N SER A 62 0.66 -19.34 8.35
CA SER A 62 -0.46 -20.16 8.81
C SER A 62 -0.37 -21.58 8.20
N PRO A 63 -0.30 -22.62 9.04
CA PRO A 63 -0.13 -22.60 10.48
C PRO A 63 1.25 -22.14 10.94
N ASN A 64 1.35 -21.62 12.16
CA ASN A 64 2.61 -21.33 12.85
C ASN A 64 2.38 -21.45 14.37
N PRO A 65 3.03 -22.40 15.09
CA PRO A 65 3.95 -23.39 14.54
C PRO A 65 3.28 -24.34 13.54
N VAL A 66 4.09 -24.96 12.69
CA VAL A 66 3.61 -25.98 11.75
C VAL A 66 3.34 -27.26 12.55
N PRO A 67 2.15 -27.88 12.44
CA PRO A 67 1.83 -29.08 13.19
C PRO A 67 2.81 -30.23 12.94
N ALA A 68 3.03 -31.04 13.96
CA ALA A 68 3.67 -32.33 13.79
C ALA A 68 2.87 -33.16 12.77
N GLY A 69 3.57 -33.76 11.84
CA GLY A 69 2.94 -34.70 10.89
C GLY A 69 2.98 -36.11 11.42
N ASP A 70 2.40 -37.02 10.64
CA ASP A 70 2.56 -38.46 10.87
C ASP A 70 4.05 -38.86 10.84
N LEU A 71 4.37 -40.00 11.42
CA LEU A 71 5.78 -40.48 11.57
C LEU A 71 6.54 -40.55 10.25
N ASP A 72 5.82 -40.66 9.13
CA ASP A 72 6.40 -40.70 7.78
C ASP A 72 6.54 -39.30 7.15
N GLN A 73 5.96 -38.26 7.76
CA GLN A 73 6.01 -36.91 7.23
C GLN A 73 7.16 -36.11 7.86
N GLN A 74 8.32 -36.16 7.25
CA GLN A 74 9.49 -35.40 7.72
C GLN A 74 9.38 -33.88 7.44
N LEU A 75 8.51 -33.45 6.52
CA LEU A 75 8.36 -32.08 6.10
C LEU A 75 6.95 -31.55 6.39
N GLY A 76 6.88 -30.38 6.96
CA GLY A 76 5.64 -29.65 7.20
C GLY A 76 5.38 -28.57 6.15
N THR A 77 4.13 -28.10 6.11
CA THR A 77 3.70 -27.05 5.17
C THR A 77 3.12 -25.88 5.94
N THR A 78 3.51 -24.69 5.57
CA THR A 78 2.88 -23.42 6.00
C THR A 78 2.71 -22.47 4.84
N GLN A 79 1.76 -21.57 4.91
CA GLN A 79 1.58 -20.49 3.97
C GLN A 79 2.11 -19.19 4.56
N ILE A 80 3.07 -18.59 3.89
CA ILE A 80 3.58 -17.26 4.22
C ILE A 80 2.79 -16.23 3.41
N SER A 81 2.25 -15.23 4.08
CA SER A 81 1.60 -14.08 3.43
C SER A 81 2.25 -12.78 3.89
N TRP A 82 2.34 -11.83 2.95
CA TRP A 82 2.96 -10.53 3.24
C TRP A 82 2.24 -9.39 2.56
N ASN A 83 2.37 -8.20 3.18
CA ASN A 83 1.99 -6.92 2.65
C ASN A 83 3.02 -5.89 3.10
N THR A 84 3.60 -5.12 2.20
CA THR A 84 4.61 -4.10 2.52
C THR A 84 4.02 -2.86 3.20
N GLY A 85 2.69 -2.74 3.26
CA GLY A 85 2.02 -1.58 3.87
C GLY A 85 2.01 -0.32 2.99
N SER A 86 2.78 -0.28 1.90
CA SER A 86 2.99 0.91 1.07
C SER A 86 2.93 0.51 -0.39
N GLN A 87 2.17 -0.14 -0.99
CA GLN A 87 2.15 -0.54 -2.43
C GLN A 87 3.54 -0.66 -3.12
N ALA A 88 4.62 -0.32 -2.39
CA ALA A 88 5.99 -0.47 -2.87
C ALA A 88 6.39 -1.94 -2.90
N ILE A 89 7.18 -2.31 -3.88
CA ILE A 89 7.67 -3.68 -4.04
C ILE A 89 8.65 -4.00 -2.90
N GLY A 90 8.40 -5.10 -2.19
CA GLY A 90 9.31 -5.69 -1.22
C GLY A 90 9.93 -6.99 -1.71
N ASP A 91 10.96 -7.43 -1.02
CA ASP A 91 11.69 -8.69 -1.25
C ASP A 91 11.58 -9.58 0.00
N LEU A 92 11.06 -10.79 -0.18
CA LEU A 92 10.95 -11.79 0.88
C LEU A 92 12.14 -12.74 0.82
N TYR A 93 12.79 -12.92 1.96
CA TYR A 93 13.90 -13.83 2.17
C TYR A 93 13.58 -14.82 3.29
N VAL A 94 14.27 -15.94 3.30
CA VAL A 94 14.30 -16.88 4.41
C VAL A 94 15.73 -17.15 4.84
N LYS A 95 15.91 -17.29 6.13
CA LYS A 95 17.13 -17.79 6.76
C LYS A 95 16.77 -19.01 7.59
N VAL A 96 17.50 -20.10 7.43
CA VAL A 96 17.30 -21.35 8.18
C VAL A 96 18.44 -21.47 9.18
N ASN A 97 18.09 -21.51 10.46
CA ASN A 97 19.08 -21.57 11.55
C ASN A 97 20.15 -20.46 11.42
N ARG A 98 21.41 -20.85 11.22
CA ARG A 98 22.56 -19.94 11.07
C ARG A 98 23.02 -19.79 9.61
N SER A 99 22.24 -20.26 8.63
CA SER A 99 22.59 -20.15 7.21
C SER A 99 22.52 -18.71 6.68
N SER A 100 22.99 -18.53 5.46
CA SER A 100 22.76 -17.28 4.73
C SER A 100 21.30 -17.14 4.31
N GLU A 101 20.85 -15.91 4.14
CA GLU A 101 19.50 -15.63 3.63
C GLU A 101 19.37 -16.03 2.16
N VAL A 102 18.25 -16.65 1.84
CA VAL A 102 17.87 -17.06 0.48
C VAL A 102 16.66 -16.26 0.03
N PHE A 103 16.71 -15.70 -1.15
CA PHE A 103 15.58 -14.99 -1.77
C PHE A 103 14.45 -15.97 -2.10
N LEU A 104 13.22 -15.61 -1.77
CA LEU A 104 12.02 -16.42 -2.04
C LEU A 104 11.08 -15.77 -3.05
N ALA A 105 10.72 -14.51 -2.82
CA ALA A 105 9.67 -13.86 -3.60
C ALA A 105 9.82 -12.35 -3.61
N ARG A 106 9.15 -11.70 -4.58
CA ARG A 106 9.09 -10.24 -4.73
C ARG A 106 7.68 -9.80 -5.02
N GLY A 107 7.22 -8.77 -4.32
CA GLY A 107 5.90 -8.16 -4.51
C GLY A 107 5.53 -7.22 -3.37
N SER A 108 4.56 -6.34 -3.60
CA SER A 108 4.01 -5.49 -2.55
C SER A 108 3.07 -6.28 -1.63
N VAL A 109 2.38 -7.25 -2.19
CA VAL A 109 1.50 -8.22 -1.51
C VAL A 109 1.73 -9.57 -2.14
N GLY A 110 1.67 -10.64 -1.35
CA GLY A 110 1.77 -11.98 -1.88
C GLY A 110 1.53 -13.08 -0.86
N MET A 111 1.44 -14.29 -1.40
CA MET A 111 1.34 -15.54 -0.63
C MET A 111 2.23 -16.60 -1.24
N LEU A 112 2.87 -17.40 -0.41
CA LEU A 112 3.76 -18.48 -0.83
C LEU A 112 3.58 -19.71 0.07
N ASN A 113 3.32 -20.87 -0.52
CA ASN A 113 3.25 -22.12 0.21
C ASN A 113 4.64 -22.71 0.39
N ILE A 114 5.08 -22.86 1.62
CA ILE A 114 6.33 -23.45 2.02
C ILE A 114 6.07 -24.89 2.45
N LYS A 115 6.63 -25.87 1.72
CA LYS A 115 6.36 -27.31 1.92
C LYS A 115 7.57 -28.08 2.49
N TRP A 116 8.54 -27.38 3.04
CA TRP A 116 9.81 -27.95 3.44
C TRP A 116 10.22 -27.57 4.88
N ILE A 117 9.26 -27.31 5.74
CA ILE A 117 9.52 -26.99 7.16
C ILE A 117 9.89 -28.31 7.88
N GLN A 118 11.12 -28.36 8.36
CA GLN A 118 11.64 -29.49 9.11
C GLN A 118 11.50 -29.30 10.60
N PHE A 119 11.43 -30.36 11.31
CA PHE A 119 11.58 -30.41 12.76
C PHE A 119 13.00 -29.94 13.16
N ASP A 120 13.19 -29.45 14.36
CA ASP A 120 14.46 -28.91 14.90
C ASP A 120 15.11 -27.78 14.10
N SER A 121 14.34 -27.10 13.25
CA SER A 121 14.82 -25.97 12.46
C SER A 121 14.03 -24.71 12.73
N LEU A 122 14.75 -23.60 12.89
CA LEU A 122 14.19 -22.27 12.98
C LEU A 122 14.26 -21.60 11.59
N TYR A 123 13.11 -21.21 11.10
CA TYR A 123 12.97 -20.50 9.83
C TYR A 123 12.63 -19.04 10.12
N GLU A 124 13.54 -18.14 9.81
CA GLU A 124 13.34 -16.72 9.95
C GLU A 124 13.03 -16.11 8.58
N PHE A 125 11.77 -15.72 8.37
CA PHE A 125 11.33 -15.00 7.18
C PHE A 125 11.52 -13.51 7.41
N ARG A 126 12.09 -12.82 6.41
CA ARG A 126 12.38 -11.38 6.46
C ARG A 126 11.83 -10.70 5.22
N LEU A 127 10.98 -9.72 5.44
CA LEU A 127 10.46 -8.86 4.41
C LEU A 127 11.26 -7.57 4.38
N TYR A 128 11.87 -7.28 3.26
CA TYR A 128 12.62 -6.05 3.05
C TYR A 128 11.92 -5.12 2.08
N ALA A 129 12.15 -3.83 2.21
CA ALA A 129 11.91 -2.87 1.14
C ALA A 129 12.81 -3.19 -0.07
N LYS A 130 12.45 -2.65 -1.23
CA LYS A 130 13.14 -2.90 -2.49
C LYS A 130 14.68 -2.81 -2.35
N LYS A 131 15.36 -3.80 -2.89
CA LYS A 131 16.83 -3.92 -2.84
C LYS A 131 17.40 -4.03 -1.42
N ARG A 132 16.65 -4.57 -0.48
CA ARG A 132 17.07 -4.74 0.93
C ARG A 132 17.47 -3.42 1.62
N SER A 133 16.87 -2.31 1.21
CA SER A 133 17.18 -0.99 1.78
C SER A 133 16.76 -0.87 3.25
N GLU A 134 15.70 -1.59 3.62
CA GLU A 134 15.10 -1.52 4.96
C GLU A 134 14.41 -2.84 5.29
N LEU A 135 14.55 -3.32 6.52
CA LEU A 135 13.82 -4.46 7.05
C LEU A 135 12.44 -3.99 7.50
N LEU A 136 11.40 -4.47 6.84
CA LEU A 136 10.01 -4.09 7.11
C LEU A 136 9.35 -4.96 8.16
N ALA A 137 9.60 -6.28 8.11
CA ALA A 137 9.04 -7.24 9.06
C ALA A 137 9.90 -8.50 9.14
N THR A 138 9.84 -9.17 10.29
CA THR A 138 10.46 -10.47 10.55
C THR A 138 9.43 -11.42 11.15
N LEU A 139 9.50 -12.68 10.76
CA LEU A 139 8.63 -13.75 11.26
C LEU A 139 9.43 -15.02 11.47
N GLU A 140 9.32 -15.60 12.64
CA GLU A 140 9.88 -16.92 12.93
C GLU A 140 8.82 -18.01 12.76
N VAL A 141 9.20 -19.09 12.11
CA VAL A 141 8.38 -20.28 11.91
C VAL A 141 9.13 -21.50 12.40
N THR A 142 8.44 -22.30 13.19
CA THR A 142 8.94 -23.56 13.73
C THR A 142 7.96 -24.68 13.41
N ARG A 143 8.35 -25.90 13.65
CA ARG A 143 7.46 -27.06 13.57
C ARG A 143 7.38 -27.73 14.94
N ASP A 144 6.16 -28.12 15.31
CA ASP A 144 5.91 -28.91 16.50
C ASP A 144 6.52 -30.30 16.39
N ASN A 145 6.77 -30.87 17.55
CA ASN A 145 7.35 -32.21 17.73
C ASN A 145 6.25 -33.26 17.68
#